data_adea6e3ca9bc8e2c451615ee3d5947aa
#
_entry.id   adea6e3ca9bc8e2c451615ee3d5947aa
#
_cell.length_a   1.000
_cell.length_b   1.000
_cell.length_c   1.000
_cell.angle_alpha   90.00
_cell.angle_beta   90.00
_cell.angle_gamma   90.00
#
_symmetry.space_group_name_H-M   'P 1'
#
loop_
_entity.id
_entity.type
_entity.pdbx_description
1 polymer ?
#
loop_
_entity_poly.entity_id
_entity_poly.type
_entity_poly.pdbx_seq_one_letter_code
_entity_poly.pdbx_strand_id
1 'polypeptide(L)'
;MADSFELLKDIYQINETLYRKNRDELTELLNLSQLLRTPARQLSLGQRMRCEIAASLLHSPKLLFLDEPTIGLDAVSKLAVRDFIKQLNAARHTTVILTTHDMQDIEALASRILLIGKGKILMDGTLDDIRKGGESIDETVASLYQQYDI
;
A
#
# COMPACT_ATOMS: atom_id res chain seq x y z
N MET A 1 0.48 18.13 -8.72
CA MET A 1 0.81 17.36 -7.49
C MET A 1 1.72 18.11 -6.52
N ALA A 2 2.68 18.90 -7.01
CA ALA A 2 3.55 19.67 -6.09
C ALA A 2 2.75 20.53 -5.09
N ASP A 3 1.74 21.27 -5.55
CA ASP A 3 0.90 22.10 -4.68
C ASP A 3 0.17 21.28 -3.60
N SER A 4 -0.21 20.03 -3.92
CA SER A 4 -0.83 19.13 -2.95
C SER A 4 0.17 18.70 -1.86
N PHE A 5 1.44 18.50 -2.23
CA PHE A 5 2.49 18.18 -1.28
C PHE A 5 2.81 19.37 -0.36
N GLU A 6 2.87 20.59 -0.92
CA GLU A 6 3.04 21.82 -0.12
C GLU A 6 1.87 22.01 0.86
N LEU A 7 0.63 21.82 0.41
CA LEU A 7 -0.53 21.89 1.29
C LEU A 7 -0.45 20.88 2.44
N LEU A 8 -0.04 19.65 2.16
CA LEU A 8 0.12 18.62 3.21
C LEU A 8 1.28 18.95 4.17
N LYS A 9 2.36 19.54 3.66
CA LYS A 9 3.44 20.06 4.52
C LYS A 9 2.87 21.04 5.55
N ASP A 10 2.03 21.97 5.11
CA ASP A 10 1.45 22.98 5.98
C ASP A 10 0.43 22.37 6.95
N ILE A 11 -0.44 21.49 6.49
CA ILE A 11 -1.44 20.79 7.33
C ILE A 11 -0.77 19.99 8.44
N TYR A 12 0.27 19.21 8.11
CA TYR A 12 1.01 18.39 9.07
C TYR A 12 2.13 19.15 9.78
N GLN A 13 2.30 20.45 9.50
CA GLN A 13 3.34 21.29 10.08
C GLN A 13 4.74 20.65 9.95
N ILE A 14 5.03 20.11 8.78
CA ILE A 14 6.29 19.41 8.53
C ILE A 14 7.41 20.45 8.43
N ASN A 15 8.48 20.26 9.18
CA ASN A 15 9.66 21.11 9.08
C ASN A 15 10.20 21.12 7.64
N GLU A 16 10.60 22.28 7.14
CA GLU A 16 11.06 22.47 5.75
C GLU A 16 12.17 21.52 5.34
N THR A 17 13.16 21.31 6.23
CA THR A 17 14.29 20.40 5.97
C THR A 17 13.83 18.96 5.83
N LEU A 18 12.94 18.50 6.72
CA LEU A 18 12.36 17.17 6.68
C LEU A 18 11.47 16.98 5.44
N TYR A 19 10.66 17.99 5.12
CA TYR A 19 9.80 17.98 3.94
C TYR A 19 10.61 17.82 2.66
N ARG A 20 11.65 18.65 2.46
CA ARG A 20 12.50 18.55 1.26
C ARG A 20 13.16 17.18 1.15
N LYS A 21 13.73 16.70 2.25
CA LYS A 21 14.35 15.37 2.29
C LYS A 21 13.34 14.29 1.87
N ASN A 22 12.18 14.23 2.53
CA ASN A 22 11.18 13.20 2.26
C ASN A 22 10.61 13.32 0.85
N ARG A 23 10.31 14.53 0.39
CA ARG A 23 9.82 14.77 -0.97
C ARG A 23 10.81 14.27 -2.01
N ASP A 24 12.09 14.60 -1.86
CA ASP A 24 13.11 14.26 -2.84
C ASP A 24 13.37 12.73 -2.86
N GLU A 25 13.47 12.08 -1.69
CA GLU A 25 13.59 10.63 -1.57
C GLU A 25 12.36 9.90 -2.18
N LEU A 26 11.14 10.36 -1.85
CA LEU A 26 9.91 9.74 -2.36
C LEU A 26 9.73 10.00 -3.86
N THR A 27 10.18 11.15 -4.35
CA THR A 27 10.17 11.49 -5.78
C THR A 27 11.07 10.54 -6.57
N GLU A 28 12.25 10.24 -6.07
CA GLU A 28 13.17 9.30 -6.68
C GLU A 28 12.63 7.87 -6.60
N LEU A 29 12.26 7.42 -5.41
CA LEU A 29 11.81 6.06 -5.13
C LEU A 29 10.57 5.67 -5.95
N LEU A 30 9.63 6.59 -6.13
CA LEU A 30 8.37 6.37 -6.85
C LEU A 30 8.38 6.88 -8.28
N ASN A 31 9.51 7.40 -8.75
CA ASN A 31 9.64 7.99 -10.08
C ASN A 31 8.57 9.07 -10.36
N LEU A 32 8.46 10.05 -9.45
CA LEU A 32 7.42 11.09 -9.51
C LEU A 32 7.84 12.38 -10.22
N SER A 33 9.10 12.51 -10.65
CA SER A 33 9.68 13.77 -11.14
C SER A 33 8.84 14.47 -12.21
N GLN A 34 8.27 13.71 -13.14
CA GLN A 34 7.38 14.26 -14.18
C GLN A 34 5.96 14.50 -13.66
N LEU A 35 5.51 13.70 -12.69
CA LEU A 35 4.15 13.73 -12.17
C LEU A 35 3.91 14.92 -11.25
N LEU A 36 4.94 15.40 -10.55
CA LEU A 36 4.84 16.57 -9.66
C LEU A 36 4.33 17.82 -10.37
N ARG A 37 4.66 17.97 -11.67
CA ARG A 37 4.23 19.11 -12.49
C ARG A 37 2.86 18.91 -13.12
N THR A 38 2.30 17.71 -13.03
CA THR A 38 1.02 17.35 -13.66
C THR A 38 -0.12 17.59 -12.66
N PRO A 39 -1.22 18.24 -13.05
CA PRO A 39 -2.43 18.33 -12.24
C PRO A 39 -2.98 16.93 -11.91
N ALA A 40 -3.42 16.71 -10.67
CA ALA A 40 -3.90 15.40 -10.20
C ALA A 40 -4.99 14.77 -11.11
N ARG A 41 -5.87 15.62 -11.68
CA ARG A 41 -6.95 15.20 -12.59
C ARG A 41 -6.47 14.65 -13.95
N GLN A 42 -5.21 14.87 -14.31
CA GLN A 42 -4.61 14.41 -15.58
C GLN A 42 -3.77 13.15 -15.39
N LEU A 43 -3.57 12.71 -14.17
CA LEU A 43 -2.83 11.50 -13.86
C LEU A 43 -3.67 10.25 -14.15
N SER A 44 -3.03 9.20 -14.68
CA SER A 44 -3.64 7.86 -14.69
C SER A 44 -3.87 7.38 -13.26
N LEU A 45 -4.72 6.36 -13.08
CA LEU A 45 -5.01 5.80 -11.75
C LEU A 45 -3.72 5.34 -11.04
N GLY A 46 -2.83 4.62 -11.73
CA GLY A 46 -1.57 4.16 -11.15
C GLY A 46 -0.58 5.29 -10.85
N GLN A 47 -0.54 6.34 -11.70
CA GLN A 47 0.25 7.54 -11.42
C GLN A 47 -0.28 8.29 -10.19
N ARG A 48 -1.59 8.41 -10.10
CA ARG A 48 -2.26 9.05 -8.97
C ARG A 48 -2.00 8.26 -7.68
N MET A 49 -2.17 6.94 -7.68
CA MET A 49 -1.90 6.09 -6.53
C MET A 49 -0.47 6.27 -6.00
N ARG A 50 0.55 6.27 -6.87
CA ARG A 50 1.93 6.52 -6.45
C ARG A 50 2.12 7.90 -5.80
N CYS A 51 1.47 8.93 -6.34
CA CYS A 51 1.51 10.26 -5.76
C CYS A 51 0.78 10.32 -4.40
N GLU A 52 -0.34 9.63 -4.25
CA GLU A 52 -1.11 9.57 -3.00
C GLU A 52 -0.34 8.83 -1.89
N ILE A 53 0.31 7.72 -2.23
CA ILE A 53 1.18 7.01 -1.29
C ILE A 53 2.35 7.91 -0.88
N ALA A 54 3.02 8.60 -1.82
CA ALA A 54 4.07 9.55 -1.47
C ALA A 54 3.57 10.66 -0.56
N ALA A 55 2.40 11.23 -0.86
CA ALA A 55 1.76 12.26 -0.06
C ALA A 55 1.55 11.81 1.40
N SER A 56 1.07 10.58 1.59
CA SER A 56 0.84 9.99 2.93
C SER A 56 2.11 9.75 3.74
N LEU A 57 3.28 9.80 3.09
CA LEU A 57 4.58 9.53 3.71
C LEU A 57 5.42 10.79 3.98
N LEU A 58 4.98 11.97 3.53
CA LEU A 58 5.73 13.21 3.70
C LEU A 58 6.04 13.54 5.15
N HIS A 59 5.16 13.19 6.07
CA HIS A 59 5.32 13.43 7.50
C HIS A 59 6.01 12.29 8.27
N SER A 60 6.56 11.29 7.55
CA SER A 60 7.26 10.12 8.12
C SER A 60 6.43 9.33 9.15
N PRO A 61 5.24 8.84 8.79
CA PRO A 61 4.42 8.07 9.72
C PRO A 61 5.09 6.75 10.10
N LYS A 62 4.86 6.29 11.33
CA LYS A 62 5.27 4.94 11.77
C LYS A 62 4.33 3.86 11.29
N LEU A 63 3.09 4.22 11.02
CA LEU A 63 2.02 3.33 10.59
C LEU A 63 1.33 3.92 9.37
N LEU A 64 1.18 3.12 8.33
CA LEU A 64 0.51 3.47 7.09
C LEU A 64 -0.62 2.49 6.83
N PHE A 65 -1.82 3.01 6.61
CA PHE A 65 -2.97 2.24 6.17
C PHE A 65 -3.17 2.43 4.66
N LEU A 66 -3.27 1.34 3.93
CA LEU A 66 -3.55 1.32 2.50
C LEU A 66 -4.80 0.47 2.25
N ASP A 67 -5.84 1.12 1.75
CA ASP A 67 -7.09 0.44 1.42
C ASP A 67 -7.12 0.13 -0.07
N GLU A 68 -7.07 -1.17 -0.41
CA GLU A 68 -7.08 -1.69 -1.78
C GLU A 68 -6.09 -0.98 -2.73
N PRO A 69 -4.78 -0.85 -2.40
CA PRO A 69 -3.86 0.03 -3.12
C PRO A 69 -3.58 -0.35 -4.57
N THR A 70 -3.97 -1.54 -4.99
CA THR A 70 -3.74 -2.05 -6.35
C THR A 70 -5.03 -2.20 -7.17
N ILE A 71 -6.19 -1.90 -6.57
CA ILE A 71 -7.47 -2.07 -7.24
C ILE A 71 -7.57 -1.20 -8.51
N GLY A 72 -8.04 -1.80 -9.61
CA GLY A 72 -8.21 -1.09 -10.87
C GLY A 72 -6.91 -0.71 -11.61
N LEU A 73 -5.74 -1.10 -11.09
CA LEU A 73 -4.47 -0.87 -11.75
C LEU A 73 -4.18 -1.96 -12.79
N ASP A 74 -3.48 -1.56 -13.87
CA ASP A 74 -2.88 -2.51 -14.81
C ASP A 74 -1.73 -3.30 -14.16
N ALA A 75 -1.32 -4.41 -14.77
CA ALA A 75 -0.30 -5.31 -14.23
C ALA A 75 1.04 -4.61 -13.93
N VAL A 76 1.47 -3.69 -14.79
CA VAL A 76 2.73 -2.96 -14.60
C VAL A 76 2.63 -2.01 -13.41
N SER A 77 1.52 -1.28 -13.30
CA SER A 77 1.25 -0.39 -12.18
C SER A 77 1.12 -1.14 -10.86
N LYS A 78 0.49 -2.33 -10.84
CA LYS A 78 0.43 -3.20 -9.65
C LYS A 78 1.82 -3.60 -9.17
N LEU A 79 2.69 -4.07 -10.08
CA LEU A 79 4.06 -4.43 -9.76
C LEU A 79 4.83 -3.25 -9.16
N ALA A 80 4.72 -2.07 -9.77
CA ALA A 80 5.39 -0.87 -9.27
C ALA A 80 4.93 -0.47 -7.86
N VAL A 81 3.63 -0.60 -7.54
CA VAL A 81 3.10 -0.32 -6.21
C VAL A 81 3.57 -1.37 -5.19
N ARG A 82 3.56 -2.66 -5.55
CA ARG A 82 4.08 -3.74 -4.69
C ARG A 82 5.55 -3.55 -4.35
N ASP A 83 6.38 -3.31 -5.36
CA ASP A 83 7.82 -3.10 -5.17
C ASP A 83 8.08 -1.89 -4.29
N PHE A 84 7.32 -0.82 -4.46
CA PHE A 84 7.43 0.35 -3.61
C PHE A 84 7.07 0.04 -2.15
N ILE A 85 5.97 -0.66 -1.87
CA ILE A 85 5.57 -1.02 -0.50
C ILE A 85 6.66 -1.85 0.19
N LYS A 86 7.29 -2.79 -0.54
CA LYS A 86 8.44 -3.58 -0.04
C LYS A 86 9.62 -2.68 0.32
N GLN A 87 10.00 -1.79 -0.58
CA GLN A 87 11.13 -0.88 -0.38
C GLN A 87 10.87 0.09 0.79
N LEU A 88 9.65 0.60 0.91
CA LEU A 88 9.25 1.46 2.01
C LEU A 88 9.42 0.78 3.37
N ASN A 89 8.93 -0.45 3.50
CA ASN A 89 9.06 -1.21 4.74
C ASN A 89 10.54 -1.47 5.08
N ALA A 90 11.34 -1.87 4.08
CA ALA A 90 12.75 -2.15 4.26
C ALA A 90 13.58 -0.90 4.62
N ALA A 91 13.30 0.24 3.96
CA ALA A 91 14.11 1.45 4.10
C ALA A 91 13.72 2.32 5.30
N ARG A 92 12.43 2.38 5.64
CA ARG A 92 11.90 3.30 6.66
C ARG A 92 11.34 2.62 7.90
N HIS A 93 11.29 1.29 7.92
CA HIS A 93 10.66 0.51 9.00
C HIS A 93 9.22 0.97 9.32
N THR A 94 8.53 1.51 8.30
CA THR A 94 7.12 1.89 8.42
C THR A 94 6.28 0.62 8.46
N THR A 95 5.48 0.46 9.50
CA THR A 95 4.49 -0.62 9.53
C THR A 95 3.38 -0.32 8.53
N VAL A 96 3.15 -1.23 7.60
CA VAL A 96 2.07 -1.10 6.61
C VAL A 96 0.96 -2.08 6.94
N ILE A 97 -0.25 -1.56 7.08
CA ILE A 97 -1.48 -2.36 7.13
C ILE A 97 -2.20 -2.10 5.81
N LEU A 98 -2.39 -3.14 5.03
CA LEU A 98 -3.12 -3.02 3.77
C LEU A 98 -4.34 -3.95 3.76
N THR A 99 -5.44 -3.49 3.18
CA THR A 99 -6.55 -4.33 2.82
C THR A 99 -6.41 -4.73 1.35
N THR A 100 -6.74 -5.95 1.02
CA THR A 100 -6.79 -6.42 -0.36
C THR A 100 -7.58 -7.73 -0.45
N HIS A 101 -8.17 -7.96 -1.60
CA HIS A 101 -8.73 -9.24 -2.01
C HIS A 101 -7.92 -9.88 -3.16
N ASP A 102 -6.82 -9.25 -3.57
CA ASP A 102 -5.90 -9.76 -4.61
C ASP A 102 -4.87 -10.69 -3.96
N MET A 103 -4.96 -12.00 -4.24
CA MET A 103 -4.06 -13.00 -3.68
C MET A 103 -2.59 -12.74 -4.03
N GLN A 104 -2.31 -12.16 -5.19
CA GLN A 104 -0.95 -11.79 -5.56
C GLN A 104 -0.39 -10.66 -4.70
N ASP A 105 -1.24 -9.75 -4.19
CA ASP A 105 -0.81 -8.73 -3.23
C ASP A 105 -0.46 -9.36 -1.89
N ILE A 106 -1.30 -10.29 -1.43
CA ILE A 106 -1.07 -11.04 -0.19
C ILE A 106 0.26 -11.80 -0.28
N GLU A 107 0.46 -12.58 -1.35
CA GLU A 107 1.71 -13.34 -1.56
C GLU A 107 2.94 -12.46 -1.66
N ALA A 108 2.80 -11.28 -2.29
CA ALA A 108 3.92 -10.39 -2.51
C ALA A 108 4.31 -9.57 -1.27
N LEU A 109 3.34 -9.18 -0.44
CA LEU A 109 3.52 -8.12 0.55
C LEU A 109 3.32 -8.57 2.00
N ALA A 110 2.47 -9.58 2.24
CA ALA A 110 2.06 -9.90 3.59
C ALA A 110 3.08 -10.78 4.32
N SER A 111 3.51 -10.36 5.49
CA SER A 111 4.21 -11.19 6.47
C SER A 111 3.26 -11.79 7.51
N ARG A 112 2.14 -11.12 7.79
CA ARG A 112 1.05 -11.56 8.65
C ARG A 112 -0.28 -11.24 7.99
N ILE A 113 -1.22 -12.13 8.09
CA ILE A 113 -2.52 -12.05 7.42
C ILE A 113 -3.61 -12.16 8.47
N LEU A 114 -4.57 -11.22 8.42
CA LEU A 114 -5.79 -11.25 9.19
C LEU A 114 -6.96 -11.45 8.22
N LEU A 115 -7.62 -12.59 8.27
CA LEU A 115 -8.87 -12.79 7.53
C LEU A 115 -10.03 -12.32 8.40
N ILE A 116 -10.83 -11.41 7.86
CA ILE A 116 -11.94 -10.79 8.57
C ILE A 116 -13.24 -11.13 7.86
N GLY A 117 -14.23 -11.58 8.61
CA GLY A 117 -15.58 -11.81 8.10
C GLY A 117 -16.63 -11.60 9.20
N LYS A 118 -17.80 -11.06 8.82
CA LYS A 118 -18.91 -10.76 9.77
C LYS A 118 -18.45 -10.00 11.03
N GLY A 119 -17.50 -9.08 10.88
CA GLY A 119 -16.96 -8.28 12.00
C GLY A 119 -16.09 -9.05 13.00
N LYS A 120 -15.59 -10.24 12.63
CA LYS A 120 -14.71 -11.09 13.46
C LYS A 120 -13.43 -11.42 12.70
N ILE A 121 -12.34 -11.64 13.44
CA ILE A 121 -11.12 -12.23 12.90
C ILE A 121 -11.37 -13.74 12.79
N LEU A 122 -11.38 -14.24 11.57
CA LEU A 122 -11.58 -15.67 11.27
C LEU A 122 -10.25 -16.40 11.31
N MET A 123 -9.17 -15.74 10.93
CA MET A 123 -7.82 -16.28 10.94
C MET A 123 -6.81 -15.16 11.20
N ASP A 124 -5.74 -15.51 11.92
CA ASP A 124 -4.57 -14.68 12.19
C ASP A 124 -3.32 -15.54 12.05
N GLY A 125 -2.48 -15.27 11.06
CA GLY A 125 -1.32 -16.12 10.80
C GLY A 125 -0.46 -15.62 9.65
N THR A 126 0.43 -16.48 9.19
CA THR A 126 1.33 -16.27 8.05
C THR A 126 0.77 -16.94 6.78
N LEU A 127 1.41 -16.68 5.63
CA LEU A 127 1.13 -17.40 4.38
C LEU A 127 1.26 -18.93 4.55
N ASP A 128 2.28 -19.37 5.29
CA ASP A 128 2.51 -20.80 5.52
C ASP A 128 1.40 -21.40 6.39
N ASP A 129 0.84 -20.62 7.31
CA ASP A 129 -0.30 -21.06 8.12
C ASP A 129 -1.56 -21.25 7.28
N ILE A 130 -1.76 -20.43 6.24
CA ILE A 130 -2.84 -20.57 5.28
C ILE A 130 -2.65 -21.79 4.40
N ARG A 131 -1.41 -22.08 3.98
CA ARG A 131 -1.06 -23.17 3.04
C ARG A 131 -0.89 -24.55 3.69
N LYS A 132 -1.14 -24.70 4.98
CA LYS A 132 -0.91 -25.96 5.72
C LYS A 132 -1.65 -27.19 5.17
N GLY A 133 -2.64 -27.01 4.31
CA GLY A 133 -3.38 -28.10 3.65
C GLY A 133 -2.86 -28.50 2.28
N GLY A 134 -1.84 -27.84 1.74
CA GLY A 134 -1.41 -28.00 0.34
C GLY A 134 -2.36 -27.36 -0.69
N GLU A 135 -3.35 -26.66 -0.21
CA GLU A 135 -4.33 -25.90 -1.01
C GLU A 135 -3.77 -24.53 -1.42
N SER A 136 -4.31 -23.96 -2.48
CA SER A 136 -4.04 -22.57 -2.83
C SER A 136 -4.64 -21.63 -1.77
N ILE A 137 -4.14 -20.38 -1.71
CA ILE A 137 -4.70 -19.37 -0.81
C ILE A 137 -6.19 -19.15 -1.12
N ASP A 138 -6.54 -19.10 -2.41
CA ASP A 138 -7.93 -18.95 -2.87
C ASP A 138 -8.85 -20.06 -2.34
N GLU A 139 -8.39 -21.32 -2.40
CA GLU A 139 -9.13 -22.47 -1.91
C GLU A 139 -9.30 -22.44 -0.39
N THR A 140 -8.24 -22.09 0.34
CA THR A 140 -8.29 -21.96 1.80
C THR A 140 -9.24 -20.84 2.22
N VAL A 141 -9.15 -19.67 1.58
CA VAL A 141 -10.04 -18.54 1.85
C VAL A 141 -11.48 -18.90 1.52
N ALA A 142 -11.73 -19.56 0.38
CA ALA A 142 -13.07 -20.01 0.00
C ALA A 142 -13.65 -21.02 1.01
N SER A 143 -12.84 -21.98 1.49
CA SER A 143 -13.26 -22.95 2.49
C SER A 143 -13.62 -22.28 3.83
N LEU A 144 -12.84 -21.29 4.25
CA LEU A 144 -13.13 -20.52 5.46
C LEU A 144 -14.41 -19.70 5.31
N TYR A 145 -14.64 -19.06 4.16
CA TYR A 145 -15.89 -18.36 3.91
C TYR A 145 -17.10 -19.28 3.95
N GLN A 146 -17.01 -20.48 3.37
CA GLN A 146 -18.07 -21.48 3.46
C GLN A 146 -18.32 -21.96 4.90
N GLN A 147 -17.24 -22.22 5.66
CA GLN A 147 -17.35 -22.66 7.05
C GLN A 147 -18.03 -21.63 7.96
N TYR A 148 -17.87 -20.35 7.68
CA TYR A 148 -18.45 -19.26 8.46
C TYR A 148 -19.72 -18.69 7.85
N ASP A 149 -20.22 -19.30 6.78
CA ASP A 149 -21.46 -18.90 6.07
C ASP A 149 -21.42 -17.40 5.65
N ILE A 150 -20.31 -17.01 4.97
CA ILE A 150 -20.05 -15.64 4.50
C ILE A 150 -20.11 -15.60 2.98
#